data_50ca37ac5deecdfd4fc3b31d45d43a02
#
_entry.id   50ca37ac5deecdfd4fc3b31d45d43a02
#
_cell.length_a   1.000
_cell.length_b   1.000
_cell.length_c   1.000
_cell.angle_alpha   90.00
_cell.angle_beta   90.00
_cell.angle_gamma   90.00
#
_symmetry.space_group_name_H-M   'P 1'
#
loop_
_entity.id
_entity.type
_entity.pdbx_description
1 polymer ?
#
loop_
_entity_poly.entity_id
_entity_poly.type
_entity_poly.pdbx_seq_one_letter_code
_entity_poly.pdbx_strand_id
1 'polypeptide(L)'
;LSVQATDIYENARAKVQKFINAQHSHEIIFTKNATESLNLIAYSYGMSHIQAGDEVVIAISEHHSNLVPWQQICQLKGAVLKYIYLEKDGNLSQEDIASKITGKTKIVAVAQVSNVLGLVNPVAEIAR
;
A
#
# COMPACT_ATOMS: atom_id res chain seq x y z
N LEU A 1 -3.20 -6.41 -36.26
CA LEU A 1 -2.68 -5.43 -35.28
C LEU A 1 -3.26 -5.64 -33.87
N SER A 2 -4.58 -5.83 -33.71
CA SER A 2 -5.21 -6.01 -32.40
C SER A 2 -4.76 -7.29 -31.67
N VAL A 3 -4.69 -8.42 -32.37
CA VAL A 3 -4.23 -9.69 -31.79
C VAL A 3 -2.79 -9.57 -31.29
N GLN A 4 -1.89 -9.03 -32.11
CA GLN A 4 -0.49 -8.83 -31.73
C GLN A 4 -0.34 -7.90 -30.51
N ALA A 5 -1.14 -6.83 -30.43
CA ALA A 5 -1.13 -5.93 -29.30
C ALA A 5 -1.62 -6.63 -28.00
N THR A 6 -2.66 -7.46 -28.12
CA THR A 6 -3.16 -8.27 -27.00
C THR A 6 -2.10 -9.26 -26.53
N ASP A 7 -1.45 -9.97 -27.47
CA ASP A 7 -0.40 -10.93 -27.13
C ASP A 7 0.79 -10.26 -26.41
N ILE A 8 1.22 -9.08 -26.87
CA ILE A 8 2.27 -8.30 -26.22
C ILE A 8 1.86 -7.91 -24.80
N TYR A 9 0.64 -7.43 -24.62
CA TYR A 9 0.11 -6.99 -23.32
C TYR A 9 0.02 -8.16 -22.34
N GLU A 10 -0.55 -9.28 -22.74
CA GLU A 10 -0.68 -10.45 -21.86
C GLU A 10 0.67 -11.11 -21.56
N ASN A 11 1.60 -11.12 -22.52
CA ASN A 11 2.97 -11.55 -22.27
C ASN A 11 3.70 -10.65 -21.25
N ALA A 12 3.48 -9.32 -21.30
CA ALA A 12 4.00 -8.40 -20.30
C ALA A 12 3.41 -8.69 -18.91
N ARG A 13 2.10 -8.93 -18.82
CA ARG A 13 1.40 -9.33 -17.60
C ARG A 13 2.02 -10.59 -16.99
N ALA A 14 2.24 -11.62 -17.79
CA ALA A 14 2.84 -12.87 -17.34
C ALA A 14 4.30 -12.69 -16.85
N LYS A 15 5.07 -11.79 -17.48
CA LYS A 15 6.43 -11.46 -17.02
C LYS A 15 6.41 -10.76 -15.66
N VAL A 16 5.52 -9.77 -15.47
CA VAL A 16 5.37 -9.07 -14.18
C VAL A 16 4.89 -10.04 -13.11
N GLN A 17 3.90 -10.89 -13.41
CA GLN A 17 3.42 -11.92 -12.50
C GLN A 17 4.56 -12.77 -11.94
N LYS A 18 5.43 -13.29 -12.85
CA LYS A 18 6.60 -14.09 -12.44
C LYS A 18 7.61 -13.29 -11.63
N PHE A 19 7.87 -12.03 -12.02
CA PHE A 19 8.83 -11.17 -11.36
C PHE A 19 8.47 -10.87 -9.90
N ILE A 20 7.18 -10.61 -9.62
CA ILE A 20 6.70 -10.34 -8.26
C ILE A 20 6.21 -11.60 -7.54
N ASN A 21 6.36 -12.78 -8.14
CA ASN A 21 5.90 -14.06 -7.57
C ASN A 21 4.41 -14.11 -7.24
N ALA A 22 3.57 -13.45 -8.05
CA ALA A 22 2.12 -13.56 -7.93
C ALA A 22 1.64 -14.94 -8.39
N GLN A 23 0.57 -15.46 -7.78
CA GLN A 23 0.08 -16.80 -8.08
C GLN A 23 -0.56 -16.88 -9.47
N HIS A 24 -1.32 -15.85 -9.84
CA HIS A 24 -2.07 -15.81 -11.10
C HIS A 24 -1.85 -14.51 -11.87
N SER A 25 -1.90 -14.57 -13.20
CA SER A 25 -1.72 -13.39 -14.07
C SER A 25 -2.83 -12.35 -13.88
N HIS A 26 -4.05 -12.76 -13.53
CA HIS A 26 -5.16 -11.84 -13.27
C HIS A 26 -5.01 -11.00 -12.00
N GLU A 27 -4.03 -11.31 -11.14
CA GLU A 27 -3.66 -10.47 -9.99
C GLU A 27 -2.88 -9.22 -10.42
N ILE A 28 -2.38 -9.19 -11.65
CA ILE A 28 -1.63 -8.07 -12.19
C ILE A 28 -2.56 -7.08 -12.87
N ILE A 29 -2.68 -5.90 -12.32
CA ILE A 29 -3.47 -4.80 -12.88
C ILE A 29 -2.52 -3.65 -13.24
N PHE A 30 -2.47 -3.31 -14.52
CA PHE A 30 -1.70 -2.16 -14.99
C PHE A 30 -2.50 -0.87 -14.83
N THR A 31 -1.88 0.13 -14.25
CA THR A 31 -2.44 1.47 -14.06
C THR A 31 -1.49 2.52 -14.65
N LYS A 32 -1.93 3.77 -14.74
CA LYS A 32 -1.11 4.86 -15.29
C LYS A 32 0.07 5.22 -14.39
N ASN A 33 -0.10 5.08 -13.08
CA ASN A 33 0.91 5.45 -12.08
C ASN A 33 0.54 4.90 -10.70
N ALA A 34 1.46 5.04 -9.74
CA ALA A 34 1.25 4.59 -8.37
C ALA A 34 0.04 5.26 -7.68
N THR A 35 -0.25 6.52 -7.98
CA THR A 35 -1.41 7.23 -7.44
C THR A 35 -2.72 6.53 -7.84
N GLU A 36 -2.86 6.15 -9.11
CA GLU A 36 -4.04 5.40 -9.57
C GLU A 36 -4.12 4.02 -8.91
N SER A 37 -2.99 3.31 -8.79
CA SER A 37 -2.95 2.01 -8.11
C SER A 37 -3.41 2.09 -6.65
N LEU A 38 -2.89 3.06 -5.90
CA LEU A 38 -3.23 3.25 -4.49
C LEU A 38 -4.69 3.66 -4.30
N ASN A 39 -5.20 4.55 -5.15
CA ASN A 39 -6.62 4.89 -5.15
C ASN A 39 -7.49 3.68 -5.52
N LEU A 40 -7.09 2.88 -6.51
CA LEU A 40 -7.81 1.66 -6.87
C LEU A 40 -7.92 0.70 -5.68
N ILE A 41 -6.83 0.46 -4.94
CA ILE A 41 -6.83 -0.39 -3.75
C ILE A 41 -7.72 0.22 -2.65
N ALA A 42 -7.60 1.52 -2.40
CA ALA A 42 -8.38 2.21 -1.38
C ALA A 42 -9.89 2.13 -1.66
N TYR A 43 -10.30 2.45 -2.88
CA TYR A 43 -11.73 2.48 -3.26
C TYR A 43 -12.32 1.12 -3.65
N SER A 44 -11.53 0.09 -3.89
CA SER A 44 -12.01 -1.29 -4.04
C SER A 44 -11.92 -2.06 -2.74
N TYR A 45 -10.73 -2.47 -2.35
CA TYR A 45 -10.49 -3.26 -1.14
C TYR A 45 -10.84 -2.48 0.13
N GLY A 46 -10.37 -1.23 0.26
CA GLY A 46 -10.62 -0.40 1.44
C GLY A 46 -12.12 -0.19 1.68
N MET A 47 -12.87 0.21 0.66
CA MET A 47 -14.33 0.39 0.78
C MET A 47 -15.08 -0.89 1.14
N SER A 48 -14.60 -2.05 0.68
CA SER A 48 -15.28 -3.33 0.88
C SER A 48 -14.94 -3.98 2.22
N HIS A 49 -13.73 -3.78 2.75
CA HIS A 49 -13.21 -4.55 3.88
C HIS A 49 -12.98 -3.72 5.16
N ILE A 50 -12.91 -2.39 5.06
CA ILE A 50 -12.75 -1.53 6.24
C ILE A 50 -14.13 -1.17 6.80
N GLN A 51 -14.26 -1.27 8.12
CA GLN A 51 -15.46 -0.95 8.88
C GLN A 51 -15.18 0.09 9.96
N ALA A 52 -16.23 0.62 10.57
CA ALA A 52 -16.10 1.57 11.66
C ALA A 52 -15.32 0.96 12.83
N GLY A 53 -14.31 1.69 13.32
CA GLY A 53 -13.43 1.26 14.39
C GLY A 53 -12.24 0.38 13.96
N ASP A 54 -12.16 -0.04 12.69
CA ASP A 54 -10.95 -0.64 12.12
C ASP A 54 -9.83 0.39 12.03
N GLU A 55 -8.59 -0.08 11.86
CA GLU A 55 -7.40 0.77 11.84
C GLU A 55 -6.66 0.64 10.51
N VAL A 56 -6.21 1.79 10.00
CA VAL A 56 -5.26 1.90 8.90
C VAL A 56 -4.00 2.54 9.44
N VAL A 57 -2.85 1.92 9.26
CA VAL A 57 -1.55 2.40 9.75
C VAL A 57 -0.68 2.80 8.57
N ILE A 58 -0.12 4.01 8.60
CA ILE A 58 0.75 4.52 7.55
C ILE A 58 2.02 5.15 8.16
N ALA A 59 3.11 5.20 7.40
CA ALA A 59 4.26 5.97 7.81
C ALA A 59 4.00 7.48 7.63
N ILE A 60 4.44 8.31 8.56
CA ILE A 60 4.27 9.78 8.47
C ILE A 60 5.04 10.37 7.27
N SER A 61 6.06 9.68 6.79
CA SER A 61 6.88 10.06 5.64
C SER A 61 6.33 9.62 4.28
N GLU A 62 5.10 9.09 4.24
CA GLU A 62 4.52 8.63 2.98
C GLU A 62 4.26 9.80 2.02
N HIS A 63 4.42 9.49 0.73
CA HIS A 63 3.99 10.39 -0.33
C HIS A 63 2.47 10.59 -0.27
N HIS A 64 1.98 11.78 -0.61
CA HIS A 64 0.54 12.10 -0.59
C HIS A 64 -0.33 11.07 -1.34
N SER A 65 0.18 10.44 -2.38
CA SER A 65 -0.53 9.37 -3.10
C SER A 65 -0.84 8.15 -2.23
N ASN A 66 -0.03 7.90 -1.19
CA ASN A 66 -0.22 6.82 -0.21
C ASN A 66 -0.72 7.32 1.15
N LEU A 67 -1.11 8.57 1.25
CA LEU A 67 -1.69 9.18 2.44
C LEU A 67 -3.17 9.53 2.22
N VAL A 68 -3.45 10.35 1.22
CA VAL A 68 -4.78 10.96 1.01
C VAL A 68 -5.88 9.93 0.78
N PRO A 69 -5.69 8.86 -0.02
CA PRO A 69 -6.73 7.84 -0.19
C PRO A 69 -7.15 7.19 1.13
N TRP A 70 -6.18 6.90 2.01
CA TRP A 70 -6.45 6.28 3.30
C TRP A 70 -7.14 7.23 4.28
N GLN A 71 -6.80 8.53 4.27
CA GLN A 71 -7.53 9.55 5.03
C GLN A 71 -9.00 9.58 4.62
N GLN A 72 -9.28 9.59 3.32
CA GLN A 72 -10.64 9.61 2.80
C GLN A 72 -11.41 8.34 3.16
N ILE A 73 -10.82 7.16 3.00
CA ILE A 73 -11.45 5.89 3.35
C ILE A 73 -11.74 5.82 4.85
N CYS A 74 -10.79 6.20 5.70
CA CYS A 74 -11.01 6.22 7.15
C CYS A 74 -12.15 7.15 7.53
N GLN A 75 -12.21 8.35 6.94
CA GLN A 75 -13.29 9.31 7.18
C GLN A 75 -14.65 8.74 6.74
N LEU A 76 -14.74 8.17 5.54
CA LEU A 76 -15.98 7.61 4.98
C LEU A 76 -16.48 6.40 5.76
N LYS A 77 -15.58 5.57 6.27
CA LYS A 77 -15.90 4.30 6.93
C LYS A 77 -15.97 4.41 8.46
N GLY A 78 -15.61 5.55 9.05
CA GLY A 78 -15.48 5.70 10.50
C GLY A 78 -14.31 4.88 11.08
N ALA A 79 -13.28 4.62 10.29
CA ALA A 79 -12.08 3.93 10.70
C ALA A 79 -11.04 4.91 11.25
N VAL A 80 -10.05 4.39 11.96
CA VAL A 80 -9.00 5.18 12.62
C VAL A 80 -7.73 5.14 11.78
N LEU A 81 -7.23 6.32 11.38
CA LEU A 81 -5.93 6.44 10.73
C LEU A 81 -4.85 6.66 11.80
N LYS A 82 -3.82 5.82 11.80
CA LYS A 82 -2.67 5.90 12.70
C LYS A 82 -1.39 6.16 11.92
N TYR A 83 -0.44 6.84 12.54
CA TYR A 83 0.84 7.18 11.93
C TYR A 83 2.00 6.54 12.68
N ILE A 84 2.90 5.85 11.95
CA ILE A 84 4.22 5.48 12.44
C ILE A 84 5.12 6.69 12.24
N TYR A 85 5.67 7.24 13.32
CA TYR A 85 6.56 8.40 13.25
C TYR A 85 8.00 7.99 12.98
N LEU A 86 8.83 8.98 12.66
CA LEU A 86 10.25 8.79 12.42
C LEU A 86 11.04 9.04 13.69
N GLU A 87 12.09 8.27 13.87
CA GLU A 87 13.15 8.55 14.84
C GLU A 87 14.05 9.69 14.33
N LYS A 88 14.97 10.18 15.18
CA LYS A 88 15.87 11.29 14.84
C LYS A 88 16.78 10.99 13.63
N ASP A 89 17.07 9.74 13.37
CA ASP A 89 17.87 9.28 12.24
C ASP A 89 17.05 9.09 10.95
N GLY A 90 15.74 9.33 11.00
CA GLY A 90 14.82 9.22 9.88
C GLY A 90 14.24 7.81 9.67
N ASN A 91 14.63 6.83 10.46
CA ASN A 91 14.03 5.49 10.43
C ASN A 91 12.64 5.50 11.07
N LEU A 92 11.80 4.52 10.70
CA LEU A 92 10.51 4.33 11.35
C LEU A 92 10.69 3.87 12.80
N SER A 93 9.93 4.48 13.71
CA SER A 93 9.96 4.12 15.13
C SER A 93 9.50 2.68 15.35
N GLN A 94 10.37 1.87 15.93
CA GLN A 94 10.08 0.48 16.29
C GLN A 94 9.00 0.39 17.38
N GLU A 95 8.99 1.34 18.32
CA GLU A 95 7.96 1.45 19.34
C GLU A 95 6.59 1.70 18.70
N ASP A 96 6.52 2.61 17.72
CA ASP A 96 5.30 2.90 16.99
C ASP A 96 4.82 1.68 16.17
N ILE A 97 5.72 1.00 15.48
CA ILE A 97 5.38 -0.22 14.75
C ILE A 97 4.73 -1.24 15.70
N ALA A 98 5.37 -1.53 16.83
CA ALA A 98 4.89 -2.50 17.78
C ALA A 98 3.57 -2.10 18.49
N SER A 99 3.37 -0.80 18.74
CA SER A 99 2.20 -0.33 19.50
C SER A 99 1.01 0.05 18.63
N LYS A 100 1.24 0.47 17.38
CA LYS A 100 0.17 0.98 16.50
C LYS A 100 -0.42 -0.08 15.58
N ILE A 101 0.32 -1.14 15.26
CA ILE A 101 -0.20 -2.30 14.52
C ILE A 101 -0.85 -3.24 15.53
N THR A 102 -2.18 -3.40 15.45
CA THR A 102 -2.97 -4.16 16.41
C THR A 102 -3.88 -5.18 15.70
N GLY A 103 -4.59 -5.98 16.46
CA GLY A 103 -5.62 -6.88 15.91
C GLY A 103 -6.77 -6.20 15.18
N LYS A 104 -6.91 -4.87 15.27
CA LYS A 104 -7.88 -4.06 14.52
C LYS A 104 -7.31 -3.50 13.23
N THR A 105 -6.00 -3.59 13.02
CA THR A 105 -5.35 -3.07 11.82
C THR A 105 -5.74 -3.91 10.60
N LYS A 106 -6.33 -3.27 9.61
CA LYS A 106 -6.73 -3.91 8.34
C LYS A 106 -5.76 -3.62 7.21
N ILE A 107 -5.11 -2.49 7.27
CA ILE A 107 -4.14 -2.06 6.25
C ILE A 107 -2.94 -1.44 6.94
N VAL A 108 -1.76 -1.82 6.48
CA VAL A 108 -0.51 -1.11 6.72
C VAL A 108 0.02 -0.64 5.37
N ALA A 109 0.16 0.67 5.19
CA ALA A 109 0.60 1.28 3.94
C ALA A 109 1.91 2.02 4.15
N VAL A 110 3.00 1.39 3.75
CA VAL A 110 4.38 1.88 3.94
C VAL A 110 5.19 1.64 2.68
N ALA A 111 5.89 2.68 2.19
CA ALA A 111 6.83 2.54 1.09
C ALA A 111 8.05 1.73 1.54
N GLN A 112 8.51 0.80 0.70
CA GLN A 112 9.74 0.04 1.00
C GLN A 112 10.98 0.96 1.05
N VAL A 113 11.04 1.95 0.16
CA VAL A 113 12.10 2.96 0.15
C VAL A 113 11.45 4.34 0.12
N SER A 114 11.82 5.20 1.06
CA SER A 114 11.32 6.57 1.11
C SER A 114 11.76 7.36 -0.14
N ASN A 115 10.82 7.97 -0.82
CA ASN A 115 11.11 8.83 -1.98
C ASN A 115 11.78 10.17 -1.60
N VAL A 116 11.75 10.54 -0.33
CA VAL A 116 12.36 11.78 0.18
C VAL A 116 13.70 11.51 0.85
N LEU A 117 13.75 10.52 1.75
CA LEU A 117 14.92 10.26 2.58
C LEU A 117 15.85 9.20 1.97
N GLY A 118 15.35 8.38 1.03
CA GLY A 118 16.12 7.26 0.45
C GLY A 118 16.37 6.10 1.44
N LEU A 119 15.75 6.14 2.62
CA LEU A 119 15.88 5.09 3.63
C LEU A 119 15.01 3.89 3.28
N VAL A 120 15.54 2.70 3.56
CA VAL A 120 14.84 1.42 3.37
C VAL A 120 14.07 1.08 4.63
N ASN A 121 12.75 1.02 4.53
CA ASN A 121 11.88 0.68 5.64
C ASN A 121 11.83 -0.84 5.90
N PRO A 122 11.63 -1.29 7.16
CA PRO A 122 11.67 -2.70 7.56
C PRO A 122 10.34 -3.42 7.21
N VAL A 123 9.91 -3.37 5.94
CA VAL A 123 8.62 -3.92 5.51
C VAL A 123 8.45 -5.41 5.78
N ALA A 124 9.55 -6.19 5.76
CA ALA A 124 9.52 -7.62 6.08
C ALA A 124 9.25 -7.89 7.57
N GLU A 125 9.65 -6.98 8.46
CA GLU A 125 9.38 -7.05 9.90
C GLU A 125 7.94 -6.62 10.18
N ILE A 126 7.48 -5.57 9.52
CA ILE A 126 6.11 -5.05 9.64
C ILE A 126 5.07 -6.09 9.17
N ALA A 127 5.42 -6.93 8.19
CA ALA A 127 4.51 -7.93 7.62
C ALA A 127 4.43 -9.25 8.43
N ARG A 128 5.21 -9.43 9.49
CA ARG A 128 5.18 -10.62 10.37
C ARG A 128 4.22 -10.47 11.53
#